data_915a8adc75710e0a7b49f521e0c3fbaa
#
_entry.id   915a8adc75710e0a7b49f521e0c3fbaa
#
_cell.length_a   1.000
_cell.length_b   1.000
_cell.length_c   1.000
_cell.angle_alpha   90.00
_cell.angle_beta   90.00
_cell.angle_gamma   90.00
#
_symmetry.space_group_name_H-M   'P 1'
#
loop_
_entity.id
_entity.type
_entity.pdbx_description
1 polymer ?
#
loop_
_entity_poly.entity_id
_entity_poly.type
_entity_poly.pdbx_seq_one_letter_code
_entity_poly.pdbx_strand_id
1 'polypeptide(L)'
;PNEHALYLDVKQYLAHQRQGTHKAKERAEIVGSTRKIKKQKGTGTARAGSIKNPLFRGGGRVFGPRVRSYSQKVNKNIKRLARKSALSLKAQQKNITVVEDFQFDAPKTKSFQAALSALGISDKKSLWVLGQTNKNVFLSGRNLTKTEVLTNDELNTYKIMNAQHLVLAESAVAAIEANLSK
;
A
#
# COMPACT_ATOMS: atom_id res chain seq x y z
N PRO A 1 6.19 -15.00 16.68
CA PRO A 1 5.42 -14.24 15.69
C PRO A 1 4.59 -15.16 14.79
N ASN A 2 3.39 -14.73 14.41
CA ASN A 2 2.50 -15.48 13.54
C ASN A 2 2.64 -14.97 12.10
N GLU A 3 3.37 -15.71 11.25
CA GLU A 3 3.67 -15.34 9.87
C GLU A 3 2.41 -15.28 8.99
N HIS A 4 1.46 -16.18 9.22
CA HIS A 4 0.21 -16.19 8.45
C HIS A 4 -0.64 -14.93 8.70
N ALA A 5 -0.72 -14.47 9.96
CA ALA A 5 -1.41 -13.22 10.28
C ALA A 5 -0.73 -12.01 9.63
N LEU A 6 0.61 -11.97 9.62
CA LEU A 6 1.38 -10.95 8.93
C LEU A 6 1.05 -10.93 7.43
N TYR A 7 1.07 -12.10 6.78
CA TYR A 7 0.75 -12.23 5.37
C TYR A 7 -0.66 -11.71 5.04
N LEU A 8 -1.67 -12.10 5.84
CA LEU A 8 -3.05 -11.69 5.59
C LEU A 8 -3.25 -10.17 5.70
N ASP A 9 -2.65 -9.53 6.72
CA ASP A 9 -2.81 -8.10 6.94
C ASP A 9 -2.07 -7.27 5.89
N VAL A 10 -0.84 -7.67 5.53
CA VAL A 10 -0.09 -7.02 4.44
C VAL A 10 -0.80 -7.20 3.10
N LYS A 11 -1.32 -8.40 2.80
CA LYS A 11 -2.08 -8.66 1.57
C LYS A 11 -3.34 -7.79 1.49
N GLN A 12 -4.07 -7.66 2.59
CA GLN A 12 -5.23 -6.77 2.66
C GLN A 12 -4.82 -5.31 2.40
N TYR A 13 -3.78 -4.82 3.06
CA TYR A 13 -3.30 -3.46 2.90
C TYR A 13 -2.97 -3.13 1.45
N LEU A 14 -2.20 -4.00 0.77
CA LEU A 14 -1.84 -3.83 -0.63
C LEU A 14 -3.04 -3.94 -1.57
N ALA A 15 -3.99 -4.84 -1.27
CA ALA A 15 -5.22 -4.97 -2.05
C ALA A 15 -6.10 -3.72 -1.97
N HIS A 16 -6.16 -3.05 -0.81
CA HIS A 16 -6.92 -1.82 -0.62
C HIS A 16 -6.33 -0.60 -1.34
N GLN A 17 -5.06 -0.64 -1.76
CA GLN A 17 -4.45 0.42 -2.56
C GLN A 17 -4.91 0.36 -4.04
N ARG A 18 -5.54 -0.74 -4.47
CA ARG A 18 -5.97 -0.95 -5.85
C ARG A 18 -7.40 -0.44 -6.04
N GLN A 19 -7.62 0.44 -7.00
CA GLN A 19 -8.96 0.94 -7.36
C GLN A 19 -9.72 -0.03 -8.27
N GLY A 20 -9.04 -0.74 -9.15
CA GLY A 20 -9.63 -1.71 -10.08
C GLY A 20 -10.56 -1.12 -11.13
N THR A 21 -10.36 0.12 -11.53
CA THR A 21 -11.23 0.86 -12.47
C THR A 21 -10.92 0.62 -13.95
N HIS A 22 -9.90 -0.16 -14.26
CA HIS A 22 -9.52 -0.48 -15.64
C HIS A 22 -10.53 -1.39 -16.31
N LYS A 23 -10.87 -1.05 -17.56
CA LYS A 23 -11.86 -1.77 -18.35
C LYS A 23 -11.51 -1.71 -19.84
N ALA A 24 -11.64 -2.85 -20.54
CA ALA A 24 -11.65 -2.89 -21.99
C ALA A 24 -13.10 -2.96 -22.48
N LYS A 25 -13.41 -2.25 -23.57
CA LYS A 25 -14.75 -2.26 -24.17
C LYS A 25 -15.00 -3.59 -24.87
N GLU A 26 -16.09 -4.24 -24.52
CA GLU A 26 -16.56 -5.46 -25.16
C GLU A 26 -17.34 -5.15 -26.44
N ARG A 27 -17.66 -6.18 -27.20
CA ARG A 27 -18.37 -6.08 -28.48
C ARG A 27 -19.66 -5.28 -28.42
N ALA A 28 -20.41 -5.36 -27.31
CA ALA A 28 -21.65 -4.62 -27.13
C ALA A 28 -21.41 -3.14 -26.83
N GLU A 29 -20.27 -2.78 -26.24
CA GLU A 29 -19.98 -1.45 -25.72
C GLU A 29 -19.28 -0.52 -26.70
N ILE A 30 -18.66 -1.06 -27.74
CA ILE A 30 -17.99 -0.24 -28.78
C ILE A 30 -19.03 0.41 -29.69
N VAL A 31 -18.71 1.60 -30.18
CA VAL A 31 -19.49 2.30 -31.20
C VAL A 31 -19.30 1.62 -32.56
N GLY A 32 -20.36 1.47 -33.32
CA GLY A 32 -20.34 0.89 -34.65
C GLY A 32 -21.64 0.20 -35.01
N SER A 33 -21.85 -0.09 -36.30
CA SER A 33 -23.02 -0.75 -36.80
C SER A 33 -23.14 -2.20 -36.31
N THR A 34 -24.33 -2.61 -35.94
CA THR A 34 -24.66 -4.02 -35.66
C THR A 34 -25.12 -4.77 -36.92
N ARG A 35 -25.30 -4.06 -38.06
CA ARG A 35 -25.73 -4.65 -39.32
C ARG A 35 -24.72 -5.71 -39.79
N LYS A 36 -25.22 -6.79 -40.39
CA LYS A 36 -24.40 -7.78 -41.04
C LYS A 36 -23.65 -7.18 -42.25
N ILE A 37 -22.32 -7.34 -42.26
CA ILE A 37 -21.43 -6.68 -43.24
C ILE A 37 -21.70 -7.22 -44.66
N LYS A 38 -22.00 -8.54 -44.83
CA LYS A 38 -22.18 -9.23 -46.13
C LYS A 38 -23.38 -10.13 -46.09
N LYS A 39 -23.90 -10.45 -47.27
CA LYS A 39 -24.89 -11.54 -47.45
C LYS A 39 -24.28 -12.88 -47.00
N GLN A 40 -25.15 -13.79 -46.56
CA GLN A 40 -24.76 -15.09 -46.03
C GLN A 40 -24.05 -15.99 -47.06
N LYS A 41 -24.48 -15.90 -48.33
CA LYS A 41 -23.97 -16.67 -49.46
C LYS A 41 -23.75 -15.78 -50.70
N GLY A 42 -22.97 -16.23 -51.69
CA GLY A 42 -22.76 -15.51 -52.95
C GLY A 42 -21.73 -14.37 -52.88
N THR A 43 -20.89 -14.29 -51.85
CA THR A 43 -19.89 -13.23 -51.72
C THR A 43 -18.45 -13.69 -52.00
N GLY A 44 -18.22 -14.97 -52.23
CA GLY A 44 -16.89 -15.54 -52.49
C GLY A 44 -15.88 -15.45 -51.35
N THR A 45 -16.29 -14.97 -50.18
CA THR A 45 -15.42 -14.73 -49.02
C THR A 45 -16.00 -15.32 -47.74
N ALA A 46 -15.21 -15.39 -46.68
CA ALA A 46 -15.67 -15.88 -45.37
C ALA A 46 -16.92 -15.11 -44.89
N ARG A 47 -17.80 -15.85 -44.23
CA ARG A 47 -19.00 -15.26 -43.63
C ARG A 47 -18.63 -14.23 -42.54
N ALA A 48 -19.28 -13.08 -42.55
CA ALA A 48 -19.03 -12.03 -41.58
C ALA A 48 -20.36 -11.51 -40.96
N GLY A 49 -20.34 -11.31 -39.67
CA GLY A 49 -21.40 -10.68 -38.91
C GLY A 49 -21.24 -9.16 -38.82
N SER A 50 -21.34 -8.63 -37.62
CA SER A 50 -21.17 -7.20 -37.33
C SER A 50 -19.70 -6.78 -37.37
N ILE A 51 -19.44 -5.52 -37.72
CA ILE A 51 -18.10 -4.89 -37.69
C ILE A 51 -17.53 -4.84 -36.27
N LYS A 52 -18.35 -4.94 -35.23
CA LYS A 52 -17.95 -4.97 -33.81
C LYS A 52 -17.29 -6.29 -33.40
N ASN A 53 -17.22 -7.28 -34.28
CA ASN A 53 -16.63 -8.57 -33.95
C ASN A 53 -15.12 -8.41 -33.59
N PRO A 54 -14.61 -9.10 -32.55
CA PRO A 54 -13.20 -9.06 -32.13
C PRO A 54 -12.19 -9.39 -33.24
N LEU A 55 -12.60 -10.09 -34.30
CA LEU A 55 -11.76 -10.42 -35.45
C LEU A 55 -11.40 -9.19 -36.32
N PHE A 56 -12.19 -8.12 -36.24
CA PHE A 56 -11.95 -6.92 -37.04
C PHE A 56 -11.15 -5.89 -36.27
N ARG A 57 -10.38 -5.07 -36.97
CA ARG A 57 -9.73 -3.88 -36.39
C ARG A 57 -10.82 -2.95 -35.85
N GLY A 58 -10.62 -2.46 -34.63
CA GLY A 58 -11.62 -1.65 -33.93
C GLY A 58 -12.78 -2.44 -33.35
N GLY A 59 -12.80 -3.76 -33.48
CA GLY A 59 -13.77 -4.63 -32.81
C GLY A 59 -13.60 -4.69 -31.28
N GLY A 60 -14.58 -5.27 -30.58
CA GLY A 60 -14.54 -5.40 -29.14
C GLY A 60 -13.45 -6.34 -28.64
N ARG A 61 -12.96 -6.07 -27.43
CA ARG A 61 -11.94 -6.92 -26.79
C ARG A 61 -12.61 -8.13 -26.13
N VAL A 62 -12.07 -9.34 -26.37
CA VAL A 62 -12.47 -10.58 -25.69
C VAL A 62 -11.56 -10.80 -24.49
N PHE A 63 -12.13 -11.22 -23.35
CA PHE A 63 -11.39 -11.46 -22.10
C PHE A 63 -10.49 -10.30 -21.65
N GLY A 64 -10.87 -9.08 -21.98
CA GLY A 64 -10.21 -7.88 -21.45
C GLY A 64 -10.51 -7.66 -19.96
N PRO A 65 -9.76 -6.75 -19.31
CA PRO A 65 -10.01 -6.42 -17.92
C PRO A 65 -11.41 -5.83 -17.74
N ARG A 66 -12.05 -6.18 -16.64
CA ARG A 66 -13.34 -5.61 -16.19
C ARG A 66 -13.16 -4.90 -14.85
N VAL A 67 -13.94 -3.85 -14.64
CA VAL A 67 -13.97 -3.15 -13.34
C VAL A 67 -14.33 -4.16 -12.25
N ARG A 68 -13.49 -4.22 -11.21
CA ARG A 68 -13.71 -5.09 -10.04
C ARG A 68 -13.16 -4.48 -8.77
N SER A 69 -13.74 -4.83 -7.63
CA SER A 69 -13.19 -4.50 -6.33
C SER A 69 -12.14 -5.53 -5.93
N TYR A 70 -11.02 -5.04 -5.39
CA TYR A 70 -9.96 -5.87 -4.79
C TYR A 70 -10.06 -5.89 -3.26
N SER A 71 -11.08 -5.27 -2.69
CA SER A 71 -11.30 -5.18 -1.25
C SER A 71 -11.32 -6.57 -0.59
N GLN A 72 -10.55 -6.72 0.49
CA GLN A 72 -10.48 -7.94 1.31
C GLN A 72 -10.78 -7.58 2.76
N LYS A 73 -11.57 -8.39 3.45
CA LYS A 73 -11.87 -8.21 4.87
C LYS A 73 -10.98 -9.11 5.72
N VAL A 74 -10.33 -8.53 6.72
CA VAL A 74 -9.58 -9.26 7.76
C VAL A 74 -10.11 -8.84 9.13
N ASN A 75 -10.31 -9.77 10.01
CA ASN A 75 -10.86 -9.54 11.35
C ASN A 75 -9.91 -8.67 12.20
N LYS A 76 -10.47 -7.82 13.07
CA LYS A 76 -9.71 -6.92 13.95
C LYS A 76 -8.67 -7.65 14.81
N ASN A 77 -9.04 -8.81 15.35
CA ASN A 77 -8.14 -9.61 16.19
C ASN A 77 -6.93 -10.13 15.40
N ILE A 78 -7.12 -10.53 14.13
CA ILE A 78 -6.02 -10.95 13.25
C ILE A 78 -5.09 -9.78 12.98
N LYS A 79 -5.64 -8.58 12.74
CA LYS A 79 -4.84 -7.36 12.52
C LYS A 79 -4.01 -6.99 13.75
N ARG A 80 -4.60 -7.11 14.96
CA ARG A 80 -3.86 -6.89 16.22
C ARG A 80 -2.75 -7.92 16.40
N LEU A 81 -3.05 -9.19 16.16
CA LEU A 81 -2.06 -10.28 16.22
C LEU A 81 -0.93 -10.04 15.20
N ALA A 82 -1.26 -9.58 13.98
CA ALA A 82 -0.27 -9.25 12.97
C ALA A 82 0.66 -8.11 13.42
N ARG A 83 0.12 -7.03 13.98
CA ARG A 83 0.95 -5.93 14.52
C ARG A 83 1.84 -6.38 15.67
N LYS A 84 1.30 -7.14 16.64
CA LYS A 84 2.09 -7.75 17.73
C LYS A 84 3.22 -8.62 17.17
N SER A 85 2.92 -9.46 16.19
CA SER A 85 3.91 -10.32 15.52
C SER A 85 4.98 -9.55 14.78
N ALA A 86 4.61 -8.44 14.09
CA ALA A 86 5.56 -7.58 13.40
C ALA A 86 6.53 -6.89 14.35
N LEU A 87 6.03 -6.34 15.46
CA LEU A 87 6.85 -5.72 16.49
C LEU A 87 7.77 -6.74 17.17
N SER A 88 7.26 -7.94 17.50
CA SER A 88 8.06 -9.03 18.07
C SER A 88 9.22 -9.44 17.15
N LEU A 89 8.94 -9.54 15.83
CA LEU A 89 9.98 -9.86 14.84
C LEU A 89 11.07 -8.78 14.79
N LYS A 90 10.68 -7.50 14.81
CA LYS A 90 11.65 -6.38 14.85
C LYS A 90 12.46 -6.36 16.13
N ALA A 91 11.85 -6.66 17.28
CA ALA A 91 12.54 -6.77 18.56
C ALA A 91 13.56 -7.93 18.57
N GLN A 92 13.18 -9.11 18.08
CA GLN A 92 14.08 -10.26 17.94
C GLN A 92 15.31 -9.95 17.06
N GLN A 93 15.09 -9.17 15.99
CA GLN A 93 16.15 -8.72 15.08
C GLN A 93 16.99 -7.55 15.64
N LYS A 94 16.69 -7.04 16.84
CA LYS A 94 17.32 -5.85 17.43
C LYS A 94 17.25 -4.60 16.53
N ASN A 95 16.16 -4.48 15.78
CA ASN A 95 15.91 -3.37 14.86
C ASN A 95 14.90 -2.35 15.41
N ILE A 96 14.81 -2.24 16.74
CA ILE A 96 14.02 -1.22 17.43
C ILE A 96 14.94 -0.38 18.30
N THR A 97 14.81 0.93 18.20
CA THR A 97 15.43 1.90 19.11
C THR A 97 14.34 2.77 19.73
N VAL A 98 14.39 2.94 21.03
CA VAL A 98 13.51 3.88 21.74
C VAL A 98 14.31 5.15 21.98
N VAL A 99 13.69 6.31 21.72
CA VAL A 99 14.27 7.65 21.91
C VAL A 99 13.36 8.45 22.80
N GLU A 100 13.93 9.38 23.56
CA GLU A 100 13.16 10.37 24.28
C GLU A 100 12.29 11.21 23.33
N ASP A 101 11.20 11.78 23.84
CA ASP A 101 10.37 12.66 23.04
C ASP A 101 11.15 13.93 22.68
N PHE A 102 11.21 14.24 21.38
CA PHE A 102 11.98 15.36 20.87
C PHE A 102 11.13 16.29 20.00
N GLN A 103 11.53 17.53 19.93
CA GLN A 103 10.91 18.54 19.08
C GLN A 103 11.98 19.33 18.33
N PHE A 104 11.63 19.81 17.17
CA PHE A 104 12.47 20.73 16.41
C PHE A 104 11.83 22.14 16.45
N ASP A 105 12.59 23.16 16.74
CA ASP A 105 12.14 24.55 16.74
C ASP A 105 11.68 24.99 15.34
N ALA A 106 12.36 24.52 14.30
CA ALA A 106 12.04 24.79 12.91
C ALA A 106 12.15 23.52 12.06
N PRO A 107 11.34 23.40 10.98
CA PRO A 107 11.41 22.25 10.07
C PRO A 107 12.68 22.33 9.22
N LYS A 108 13.69 21.53 9.56
CA LYS A 108 14.97 21.43 8.83
C LYS A 108 15.35 19.97 8.60
N THR A 109 15.52 19.59 7.34
CA THR A 109 15.96 18.23 6.96
C THR A 109 17.37 17.91 7.47
N LYS A 110 18.26 18.91 7.52
CA LYS A 110 19.63 18.75 8.03
C LYS A 110 19.66 18.31 9.50
N SER A 111 18.77 18.85 10.34
CA SER A 111 18.66 18.44 11.75
C SER A 111 18.18 16.99 11.88
N PHE A 112 17.26 16.57 11.03
CA PHE A 112 16.80 15.18 11.00
C PHE A 112 17.89 14.21 10.50
N GLN A 113 18.67 14.62 9.49
CA GLN A 113 19.84 13.85 9.02
C GLN A 113 20.90 13.69 10.10
N ALA A 114 21.16 14.73 10.90
CA ALA A 114 22.07 14.65 12.03
C ALA A 114 21.59 13.61 13.07
N ALA A 115 20.29 13.57 13.37
CA ALA A 115 19.70 12.56 14.25
C ALA A 115 19.85 11.14 13.69
N LEU A 116 19.60 10.92 12.38
CA LEU A 116 19.82 9.63 11.72
C LEU A 116 21.29 9.17 11.79
N SER A 117 22.21 10.10 11.60
CA SER A 117 23.66 9.83 11.68
C SER A 117 24.09 9.49 13.11
N ALA A 118 23.57 10.20 14.10
CA ALA A 118 23.85 9.91 15.51
C ALA A 118 23.39 8.51 15.94
N LEU A 119 22.25 8.04 15.38
CA LEU A 119 21.73 6.69 15.62
C LEU A 119 22.37 5.62 14.73
N GLY A 120 23.22 5.98 13.77
CA GLY A 120 23.90 5.03 12.86
C GLY A 120 22.94 4.33 11.88
N ILE A 121 21.82 4.97 11.52
CA ILE A 121 20.78 4.41 10.66
C ILE A 121 20.57 5.17 9.35
N SER A 122 21.47 6.06 8.98
CA SER A 122 21.36 6.93 7.79
C SER A 122 21.11 6.16 6.49
N ASP A 123 21.68 4.98 6.33
CA ASP A 123 21.55 4.15 5.12
C ASP A 123 20.36 3.20 5.15
N LYS A 124 19.76 2.99 6.32
CA LYS A 124 18.66 2.05 6.52
C LYS A 124 17.31 2.73 6.28
N LYS A 125 16.35 1.97 5.77
CA LYS A 125 14.97 2.43 5.72
C LYS A 125 14.40 2.48 7.13
N SER A 126 14.18 3.68 7.66
CA SER A 126 13.75 3.92 9.04
C SER A 126 12.30 4.38 9.10
N LEU A 127 11.56 3.87 10.10
CA LEU A 127 10.22 4.30 10.44
C LEU A 127 10.24 4.92 11.83
N TRP A 128 9.82 6.18 11.90
CA TRP A 128 9.77 6.94 13.15
C TRP A 128 8.33 7.05 13.62
N VAL A 129 8.06 6.63 14.84
CA VAL A 129 6.72 6.65 15.43
C VAL A 129 6.70 7.62 16.59
N LEU A 130 5.87 8.66 16.48
CA LEU A 130 5.68 9.68 17.50
C LEU A 130 4.40 9.40 18.29
N GLY A 131 4.41 9.74 19.59
CA GLY A 131 3.20 9.62 20.42
C GLY A 131 2.13 10.65 20.06
N GLN A 132 2.55 11.84 19.63
CA GLN A 132 1.67 12.93 19.22
C GLN A 132 2.13 13.53 17.88
N THR A 133 1.21 14.19 17.18
CA THR A 133 1.53 14.86 15.92
C THR A 133 2.50 16.02 16.14
N ASN A 134 3.68 15.94 15.54
CA ASN A 134 4.66 17.02 15.51
C ASN A 134 4.93 17.45 14.07
N LYS A 135 4.38 18.61 13.70
CA LYS A 135 4.48 19.15 12.33
C LYS A 135 5.93 19.41 11.91
N ASN A 136 6.77 19.93 12.80
CA ASN A 136 8.16 20.26 12.48
C ASN A 136 8.99 19.01 12.21
N VAL A 137 8.80 17.97 13.03
CA VAL A 137 9.49 16.68 12.86
C VAL A 137 9.04 15.99 11.55
N PHE A 138 7.72 15.97 11.29
CA PHE A 138 7.16 15.41 10.05
C PHE A 138 7.70 16.11 8.81
N LEU A 139 7.68 17.45 8.76
CA LEU A 139 8.20 18.23 7.64
C LEU A 139 9.70 18.05 7.44
N SER A 140 10.46 17.86 8.54
CA SER A 140 11.91 17.61 8.48
C SER A 140 12.26 16.23 7.90
N GLY A 141 11.45 15.21 8.18
CA GLY A 141 11.69 13.84 7.75
C GLY A 141 11.12 13.49 6.37
N ARG A 142 9.99 14.10 5.95
CA ARG A 142 9.23 13.65 4.77
C ARG A 142 9.98 13.72 3.43
N ASN A 143 10.97 14.61 3.29
CA ASN A 143 11.77 14.72 2.07
C ASN A 143 12.84 13.63 1.94
N LEU A 144 13.12 12.90 3.00
CA LEU A 144 14.13 11.84 3.00
C LEU A 144 13.51 10.53 2.49
N THR A 145 14.03 10.01 1.38
CA THR A 145 13.46 8.83 0.68
C THR A 145 13.43 7.54 1.50
N LYS A 146 14.38 7.39 2.44
CA LYS A 146 14.50 6.21 3.30
C LYS A 146 13.87 6.40 4.69
N THR A 147 13.17 7.51 4.92
CA THR A 147 12.63 7.85 6.23
C THR A 147 11.13 8.11 6.13
N GLU A 148 10.38 7.52 7.02
CA GLU A 148 8.94 7.77 7.17
C GLU A 148 8.65 8.14 8.63
N VAL A 149 7.88 9.19 8.85
CA VAL A 149 7.49 9.68 10.18
C VAL A 149 5.98 9.53 10.31
N LEU A 150 5.53 8.89 11.36
CA LEU A 150 4.12 8.60 11.63
C LEU A 150 3.76 8.92 13.07
N THR A 151 2.47 9.02 13.31
CA THR A 151 1.90 8.92 14.66
C THR A 151 1.56 7.47 15.00
N ASN A 152 1.39 7.18 16.30
CA ASN A 152 0.96 5.87 16.77
C ASN A 152 -0.33 5.36 16.08
N ASP A 153 -1.29 6.22 15.78
CA ASP A 153 -2.58 5.84 15.18
C ASP A 153 -2.44 5.37 13.71
N GLU A 154 -1.44 5.89 13.01
CA GLU A 154 -1.14 5.53 11.62
C GLU A 154 -0.29 4.27 11.48
N LEU A 155 0.21 3.73 12.61
CA LEU A 155 1.07 2.56 12.63
C LEU A 155 0.32 1.32 12.14
N ASN A 156 0.81 0.71 11.08
CA ASN A 156 0.26 -0.53 10.52
C ASN A 156 1.33 -1.58 10.25
N THR A 157 0.90 -2.83 10.11
CA THR A 157 1.78 -3.98 9.90
C THR A 157 2.67 -3.83 8.67
N TYR A 158 2.13 -3.28 7.56
CA TYR A 158 2.89 -3.09 6.33
C TYR A 158 4.07 -2.13 6.54
N LYS A 159 3.86 -0.98 7.17
CA LYS A 159 4.91 0.02 7.44
C LYS A 159 5.98 -0.53 8.38
N ILE A 160 5.59 -1.26 9.43
CA ILE A 160 6.54 -1.93 10.34
C ILE A 160 7.42 -2.92 9.58
N MET A 161 6.82 -3.77 8.74
CA MET A 161 7.57 -4.79 7.98
C MET A 161 8.43 -4.18 6.87
N ASN A 162 7.97 -3.11 6.24
CA ASN A 162 8.68 -2.43 5.15
C ASN A 162 9.91 -1.64 5.64
N ALA A 163 9.91 -1.17 6.88
CA ALA A 163 11.06 -0.52 7.49
C ALA A 163 12.14 -1.54 7.86
N GLN A 164 13.41 -1.19 7.69
CA GLN A 164 14.54 -1.96 8.21
C GLN A 164 14.74 -1.67 9.69
N HIS A 165 14.62 -0.42 10.10
CA HIS A 165 14.80 0.01 11.49
C HIS A 165 13.57 0.81 11.97
N LEU A 166 13.13 0.53 13.20
CA LEU A 166 11.99 1.18 13.84
C LEU A 166 12.51 2.07 14.98
N VAL A 167 12.17 3.34 14.95
CA VAL A 167 12.49 4.30 16.02
C VAL A 167 11.17 4.71 16.69
N LEU A 168 11.06 4.46 17.98
CA LEU A 168 9.87 4.75 18.77
C LEU A 168 10.18 5.88 19.74
N ALA A 169 9.36 6.93 19.74
CA ALA A 169 9.37 7.89 20.83
C ALA A 169 8.82 7.25 22.12
N GLU A 170 9.30 7.63 23.27
CA GLU A 170 8.91 7.05 24.56
C GLU A 170 7.39 7.11 24.77
N SER A 171 6.77 8.24 24.50
CA SER A 171 5.31 8.43 24.57
C SER A 171 4.55 7.50 23.59
N ALA A 172 5.13 7.15 22.45
CA ALA A 172 4.52 6.24 21.48
C ALA A 172 4.46 4.81 21.99
N VAL A 173 5.43 4.36 22.80
CA VAL A 173 5.47 2.98 23.33
C VAL A 173 4.24 2.72 24.19
N ALA A 174 3.97 3.60 25.18
CA ALA A 174 2.81 3.46 26.05
C ALA A 174 1.48 3.46 25.26
N ALA A 175 1.38 4.30 24.23
CA ALA A 175 0.20 4.37 23.38
C ALA A 175 0.03 3.10 22.50
N ILE A 176 1.12 2.52 21.99
CA ILE A 176 1.10 1.26 21.25
C ILE A 176 0.65 0.10 22.15
N GLU A 177 1.18 0.00 23.37
CA GLU A 177 0.79 -1.01 24.34
C GLU A 177 -0.70 -0.93 24.68
N ALA A 178 -1.22 0.26 24.94
CA ALA A 178 -2.64 0.47 25.23
C ALA A 178 -3.55 0.05 24.04
N ASN A 179 -3.12 0.28 22.80
CA ASN A 179 -3.88 -0.09 21.61
C ASN A 179 -3.83 -1.60 21.30
N LEU A 180 -2.76 -2.27 21.68
CA LEU A 180 -2.57 -3.69 21.41
C LEU A 180 -3.07 -4.58 22.55
N SER A 181 -3.17 -4.09 23.79
CA SER A 181 -3.67 -4.85 24.95
C SER A 181 -5.19 -5.09 24.90
N LYS A 182 -5.94 -4.22 24.22
CA LYS A 182 -7.38 -4.40 23.95
C LYS A 182 -7.62 -5.60 23.05
#